data_f2b7ed909ee15176c16ce3d176ed0469
#
_entry.id   f2b7ed909ee15176c16ce3d176ed0469
#
_cell.length_a   1.000
_cell.length_b   1.000
_cell.length_c   1.000
_cell.angle_alpha   90.00
_cell.angle_beta   90.00
_cell.angle_gamma   90.00
#
_symmetry.space_group_name_H-M   'P 1'
#
loop_
_entity.id
_entity.type
_entity.pdbx_description
1 polymer ?
#
loop_
_entity_poly.entity_id
_entity_poly.type
_entity_poly.pdbx_seq_one_letter_code
_entity_poly.pdbx_strand_id
1 'polypeptide(L)'
;MTSFLRRLSLLLLLAVAVACEDAGGDLPRSGGPRVERPAFEAGRAFALLEQQVAFGPRVPGSEGHRRQLEWMTEFLRERADTVIQQSFAHTTGAGQRLELTNVFARFRPEMRERVLLLAHWDTRPTADQDPNPANRQRPVPGANDGASGVAVLLELAELFRRQPPPIGVDILLTDGEDYGPGTEDMFLGARYFAANLPAGYAPLYGVLLDMVGDRDPRFPVEGNSAQLAPEVVRRVWAVAAELGYSDIFPNTVGDYVTDDHIPLNQAGIRTINIIDFQYGPANRYWHTLQDVPENTSAETLRIVGEVVAELVYRGG
;
A
#
# COMPACT_ATOMS: atom_id res chain seq x y z
N MET A 1 -42.82 40.42 -74.83
CA MET A 1 -43.86 39.95 -73.90
C MET A 1 -43.26 38.80 -73.13
N THR A 2 -43.38 38.86 -71.83
CA THR A 2 -43.11 37.85 -70.78
C THR A 2 -41.63 37.55 -70.44
N SER A 3 -41.17 38.26 -69.42
CA SER A 3 -39.95 38.06 -68.64
C SER A 3 -40.02 36.78 -67.74
N PHE A 4 -38.95 36.00 -67.74
CA PHE A 4 -38.77 34.91 -66.80
C PHE A 4 -37.65 35.27 -65.81
N LEU A 5 -38.05 35.62 -64.63
CA LEU A 5 -37.16 35.86 -63.49
C LEU A 5 -36.63 34.52 -62.98
N ARG A 6 -35.33 34.26 -63.12
CA ARG A 6 -34.61 33.20 -62.45
C ARG A 6 -34.25 33.64 -61.04
N ARG A 7 -34.86 33.07 -60.03
CA ARG A 7 -34.43 33.16 -58.62
C ARG A 7 -33.25 32.24 -58.40
N LEU A 8 -32.10 32.81 -58.11
CA LEU A 8 -30.89 32.11 -57.69
C LEU A 8 -30.97 31.93 -56.18
N SER A 9 -31.24 30.67 -55.71
CA SER A 9 -31.18 30.34 -54.29
C SER A 9 -29.75 30.04 -53.92
N LEU A 10 -29.17 30.92 -53.11
CA LEU A 10 -27.86 30.74 -52.53
C LEU A 10 -27.98 29.82 -51.31
N LEU A 11 -27.55 28.56 -51.46
CA LEU A 11 -27.40 27.62 -50.34
C LEU A 11 -26.12 28.00 -49.58
N LEU A 12 -26.30 28.55 -48.39
CA LEU A 12 -25.23 28.77 -47.43
C LEU A 12 -24.92 27.45 -46.74
N LEU A 13 -23.84 26.77 -47.11
CA LEU A 13 -23.29 25.64 -46.39
C LEU A 13 -22.60 26.16 -45.12
N LEU A 14 -23.25 26.01 -43.99
CA LEU A 14 -22.62 26.19 -42.67
C LEU A 14 -21.74 24.98 -42.41
N ALA A 15 -20.42 25.10 -42.56
CA ALA A 15 -19.46 24.11 -42.09
C ALA A 15 -19.36 24.25 -40.57
N VAL A 16 -19.99 23.35 -39.85
CA VAL A 16 -19.76 23.15 -38.40
C VAL A 16 -18.42 22.47 -38.27
N ALA A 17 -17.38 23.23 -37.96
CA ALA A 17 -16.12 22.67 -37.50
C ALA A 17 -16.36 22.11 -36.08
N VAL A 18 -16.53 20.80 -35.98
CA VAL A 18 -16.44 20.08 -34.71
C VAL A 18 -14.96 20.14 -34.32
N ALA A 19 -14.60 21.07 -33.46
CA ALA A 19 -13.35 21.01 -32.72
C ALA A 19 -13.42 19.78 -31.81
N CYS A 20 -12.67 18.73 -32.15
CA CYS A 20 -12.30 17.72 -31.16
C CYS A 20 -11.43 18.42 -30.13
N GLU A 21 -12.02 18.87 -29.03
CA GLU A 21 -11.25 19.12 -27.83
C GLU A 21 -10.64 17.78 -27.42
N ASP A 22 -9.33 17.70 -27.53
CA ASP A 22 -8.54 16.68 -26.86
C ASP A 22 -8.92 16.73 -25.37
N ALA A 23 -9.68 15.73 -24.93
CA ALA A 23 -9.90 15.46 -23.52
C ALA A 23 -8.60 14.88 -22.94
N GLY A 24 -7.53 15.68 -22.96
CA GLY A 24 -6.44 15.56 -22.04
C GLY A 24 -7.01 15.93 -20.67
N GLY A 25 -7.63 14.94 -20.01
CA GLY A 25 -8.14 15.12 -18.67
C GLY A 25 -6.98 15.53 -17.77
N ASP A 26 -6.92 16.80 -17.41
CA ASP A 26 -6.10 17.26 -16.29
C ASP A 26 -6.40 16.34 -15.12
N LEU A 27 -5.38 15.59 -14.68
CA LEU A 27 -5.46 14.82 -13.45
C LEU A 27 -5.93 15.78 -12.34
N PRO A 28 -6.95 15.41 -11.56
CA PRO A 28 -7.40 16.28 -10.49
C PRO A 28 -6.18 16.55 -9.61
N ARG A 29 -5.76 17.81 -9.57
CA ARG A 29 -4.73 18.25 -8.64
C ARG A 29 -5.22 17.85 -7.27
N SER A 30 -4.40 17.13 -6.49
CA SER A 30 -4.65 16.86 -5.09
C SER A 30 -4.69 18.22 -4.38
N GLY A 31 -5.88 18.81 -4.30
CA GLY A 31 -5.99 20.24 -4.19
C GLY A 31 -6.43 20.69 -2.80
N GLY A 32 -5.61 20.41 -1.78
CA GLY A 32 -5.65 21.18 -0.55
C GLY A 32 -4.44 22.14 -0.48
N PRO A 33 -4.46 23.21 0.33
CA PRO A 33 -3.27 23.97 0.60
C PRO A 33 -2.19 23.01 1.14
N ARG A 34 -0.98 23.06 0.56
CA ARG A 34 0.15 22.27 1.07
C ARG A 34 0.33 22.58 2.55
N VAL A 35 0.15 21.59 3.40
CA VAL A 35 0.51 21.71 4.81
C VAL A 35 2.00 21.40 4.92
N GLU A 36 2.75 22.31 5.55
CA GLU A 36 4.14 22.03 5.89
C GLU A 36 4.17 20.76 6.76
N ARG A 37 4.99 19.79 6.39
CA ARG A 37 5.08 18.49 7.06
C ARG A 37 6.51 18.19 7.48
N PRO A 38 6.71 17.36 8.53
CA PRO A 38 8.03 16.86 8.86
C PRO A 38 8.63 16.05 7.69
N ALA A 39 9.95 16.07 7.55
CA ALA A 39 10.67 15.23 6.63
C ALA A 39 10.56 13.75 7.05
N PHE A 40 10.47 12.86 6.07
CA PHE A 40 10.56 11.42 6.31
C PHE A 40 12.03 11.03 6.51
N GLU A 41 12.34 10.33 7.59
CA GLU A 41 13.70 10.01 8.00
C GLU A 41 14.11 8.61 7.50
N ALA A 42 14.81 8.55 6.36
CA ALA A 42 15.24 7.31 5.72
C ALA A 42 16.00 6.37 6.68
N GLY A 43 16.95 6.92 7.43
CA GLY A 43 17.77 6.14 8.37
C GLY A 43 16.96 5.54 9.51
N ARG A 44 15.93 6.26 10.00
CA ARG A 44 15.06 5.73 11.06
C ARG A 44 14.14 4.64 10.49
N ALA A 45 13.54 4.83 9.31
CA ALA A 45 12.74 3.80 8.66
C ALA A 45 13.55 2.52 8.44
N PHE A 46 14.80 2.65 7.98
CA PHE A 46 15.67 1.50 7.78
C PHE A 46 16.04 0.80 9.08
N ALA A 47 16.34 1.54 10.15
CA ALA A 47 16.57 0.97 11.47
C ALA A 47 15.34 0.24 12.03
N LEU A 48 14.11 0.72 11.72
CA LEU A 48 12.87 0.03 12.06
C LEU A 48 12.69 -1.28 11.27
N LEU A 49 13.14 -1.33 10.02
CA LEU A 49 13.17 -2.56 9.23
C LEU A 49 14.16 -3.57 9.82
N GLU A 50 15.41 -3.14 10.09
CA GLU A 50 16.44 -3.99 10.69
C GLU A 50 16.00 -4.55 12.06
N GLN A 51 15.34 -3.73 12.88
CA GLN A 51 14.82 -4.17 14.18
C GLN A 51 13.80 -5.30 14.05
N GLN A 52 12.92 -5.25 13.04
CA GLN A 52 11.94 -6.31 12.77
C GLN A 52 12.65 -7.61 12.37
N VAL A 53 13.61 -7.54 11.46
CA VAL A 53 14.38 -8.70 11.01
C VAL A 53 15.22 -9.30 12.16
N ALA A 54 15.74 -8.47 13.07
CA ALA A 54 16.50 -8.92 14.24
C ALA A 54 15.67 -9.77 15.23
N PHE A 55 14.35 -9.73 15.19
CA PHE A 55 13.51 -10.66 15.95
C PHE A 55 13.52 -12.10 15.38
N GLY A 56 14.03 -12.26 14.17
CA GLY A 56 13.92 -13.47 13.36
C GLY A 56 12.65 -13.49 12.50
N PRO A 57 12.44 -14.57 11.74
CA PRO A 57 11.23 -14.74 10.93
C PRO A 57 9.97 -14.60 11.78
N ARG A 58 9.01 -13.79 11.29
CA ARG A 58 7.75 -13.48 11.98
C ARG A 58 6.64 -14.45 11.57
N VAL A 59 6.99 -15.73 11.41
CA VAL A 59 6.01 -16.76 11.11
C VAL A 59 4.99 -16.87 12.24
N PRO A 60 3.67 -16.87 11.97
CA PRO A 60 2.64 -17.01 12.99
C PRO A 60 2.91 -18.12 13.99
N GLY A 61 2.90 -17.78 15.28
CA GLY A 61 3.21 -18.69 16.39
C GLY A 61 4.69 -18.81 16.76
N SER A 62 5.61 -18.21 16.02
CA SER A 62 7.05 -18.20 16.36
C SER A 62 7.39 -17.17 17.44
N GLU A 63 8.59 -17.31 18.03
CA GLU A 63 9.12 -16.32 18.98
C GLU A 63 9.35 -14.94 18.31
N GLY A 64 9.83 -14.92 17.05
CA GLY A 64 9.98 -13.70 16.28
C GLY A 64 8.66 -12.95 16.10
N HIS A 65 7.60 -13.69 15.77
CA HIS A 65 6.22 -13.17 15.61
C HIS A 65 5.71 -12.56 16.93
N ARG A 66 5.84 -13.27 18.06
CA ARG A 66 5.43 -12.76 19.37
C ARG A 66 6.17 -11.48 19.76
N ARG A 67 7.50 -11.45 19.59
CA ARG A 67 8.34 -10.26 19.91
C ARG A 67 8.02 -9.08 19.02
N GLN A 68 7.78 -9.31 17.73
CA GLN A 68 7.36 -8.28 16.78
C GLN A 68 6.03 -7.67 17.21
N LEU A 69 5.03 -8.48 17.52
CA LEU A 69 3.70 -8.01 17.96
C LEU A 69 3.79 -7.13 19.20
N GLU A 70 4.55 -7.55 20.21
CA GLU A 70 4.74 -6.78 21.44
C GLU A 70 5.41 -5.43 21.16
N TRP A 71 6.52 -5.46 20.42
CA TRP A 71 7.32 -4.27 20.12
C TRP A 71 6.56 -3.25 19.27
N MET A 72 5.96 -3.67 18.16
CA MET A 72 5.26 -2.73 17.26
C MET A 72 3.99 -2.16 17.90
N THR A 73 3.30 -2.96 18.74
CA THR A 73 2.14 -2.49 19.48
C THR A 73 2.53 -1.39 20.46
N GLU A 74 3.60 -1.58 21.22
CA GLU A 74 4.08 -0.57 22.16
C GLU A 74 4.60 0.67 21.44
N PHE A 75 5.34 0.49 20.35
CA PHE A 75 5.78 1.60 19.49
C PHE A 75 4.61 2.46 19.01
N LEU A 76 3.51 1.85 18.60
CA LEU A 76 2.32 2.56 18.14
C LEU A 76 1.55 3.19 19.32
N ARG A 77 1.47 2.55 20.49
CA ARG A 77 0.81 3.11 21.69
C ARG A 77 1.42 4.42 22.15
N GLU A 78 2.72 4.58 21.98
CA GLU A 78 3.42 5.83 22.32
C GLU A 78 3.13 6.98 21.33
N ARG A 79 2.53 6.68 20.15
CA ARG A 79 2.42 7.62 19.02
C ARG A 79 1.01 7.89 18.55
N ALA A 80 0.15 6.90 18.59
CA ALA A 80 -1.24 6.99 18.12
C ALA A 80 -2.20 7.35 19.26
N ASP A 81 -3.33 7.96 18.92
CA ASP A 81 -4.38 8.28 19.90
C ASP A 81 -5.09 7.02 20.41
N THR A 82 -5.17 5.98 19.58
CA THR A 82 -5.78 4.69 19.94
C THR A 82 -5.07 3.55 19.24
N VAL A 83 -4.82 2.46 19.95
CA VAL A 83 -4.28 1.20 19.39
C VAL A 83 -5.15 0.04 19.85
N ILE A 84 -5.64 -0.73 18.89
CA ILE A 84 -6.51 -1.89 19.09
C ILE A 84 -5.80 -3.12 18.53
N GLN A 85 -5.70 -4.17 19.31
CA GLN A 85 -5.31 -5.49 18.83
C GLN A 85 -6.57 -6.28 18.50
N GLN A 86 -6.66 -6.77 17.27
CA GLN A 86 -7.73 -7.65 16.81
C GLN A 86 -7.19 -9.08 16.74
N SER A 87 -7.32 -9.82 17.82
CA SER A 87 -6.89 -11.23 17.86
C SER A 87 -7.97 -12.14 17.29
N PHE A 88 -7.54 -13.12 16.49
CA PHE A 88 -8.40 -14.11 15.86
C PHE A 88 -7.65 -15.42 15.64
N ALA A 89 -8.38 -16.47 15.32
CA ALA A 89 -7.78 -17.76 15.00
C ALA A 89 -8.18 -18.21 13.60
N HIS A 90 -7.27 -18.89 12.92
CA HIS A 90 -7.50 -19.56 11.65
C HIS A 90 -7.05 -21.02 11.75
N THR A 91 -7.79 -21.93 11.11
CA THR A 91 -7.35 -23.33 10.95
C THR A 91 -6.97 -23.53 9.50
N THR A 92 -5.69 -23.81 9.24
CA THR A 92 -5.16 -23.99 7.89
C THR A 92 -5.76 -25.20 7.20
N GLY A 93 -5.64 -25.26 5.87
CA GLY A 93 -6.01 -26.44 5.10
C GLY A 93 -5.31 -27.72 5.55
N ALA A 94 -4.13 -27.62 6.18
CA ALA A 94 -3.41 -28.74 6.80
C ALA A 94 -3.88 -29.08 8.23
N GLY A 95 -4.88 -28.37 8.77
CA GLY A 95 -5.43 -28.59 10.12
C GLY A 95 -4.64 -27.94 11.25
N GLN A 96 -3.64 -27.11 10.96
CA GLN A 96 -2.92 -26.36 11.98
C GLN A 96 -3.74 -25.15 12.43
N ARG A 97 -3.85 -24.91 13.74
CA ARG A 97 -4.48 -23.73 14.30
C ARG A 97 -3.45 -22.62 14.46
N LEU A 98 -3.71 -21.47 13.87
CA LEU A 98 -2.93 -20.25 13.99
C LEU A 98 -3.66 -19.26 14.91
N GLU A 99 -2.91 -18.65 15.82
CA GLU A 99 -3.35 -17.49 16.60
C GLU A 99 -2.72 -16.25 15.98
N LEU A 100 -3.56 -15.33 15.50
CA LEU A 100 -3.19 -14.19 14.68
C LEU A 100 -3.67 -12.88 15.33
N THR A 101 -2.99 -11.78 15.08
CA THR A 101 -3.37 -10.49 15.66
C THR A 101 -3.06 -9.33 14.71
N ASN A 102 -4.09 -8.69 14.18
CA ASN A 102 -3.95 -7.39 13.55
C ASN A 102 -3.70 -6.30 14.61
N VAL A 103 -2.90 -5.30 14.27
CA VAL A 103 -2.74 -4.09 15.07
C VAL A 103 -3.35 -2.91 14.32
N PHE A 104 -4.34 -2.26 14.90
CA PHE A 104 -5.07 -1.15 14.32
C PHE A 104 -4.82 0.12 15.15
N ALA A 105 -4.00 1.03 14.62
CA ALA A 105 -3.64 2.28 15.27
C ALA A 105 -4.37 3.45 14.59
N ARG A 106 -4.89 4.38 15.39
CA ARG A 106 -5.70 5.49 14.89
C ARG A 106 -5.12 6.82 15.33
N PHE A 107 -4.97 7.71 14.37
CA PHE A 107 -4.55 9.10 14.56
C PHE A 107 -5.73 9.99 14.23
N ARG A 108 -6.01 10.96 15.11
CA ARG A 108 -7.15 11.86 15.01
C ARG A 108 -8.49 11.12 14.81
N PRO A 109 -8.87 10.22 15.73
CA PRO A 109 -10.07 9.37 15.59
C PRO A 109 -11.37 10.18 15.53
N GLU A 110 -11.38 11.43 15.98
CA GLU A 110 -12.51 12.36 15.91
C GLU A 110 -12.78 12.86 14.48
N MET A 111 -11.80 12.80 13.57
CA MET A 111 -11.96 13.23 12.19
C MET A 111 -12.77 12.20 11.41
N ARG A 112 -13.79 12.68 10.68
CA ARG A 112 -14.62 11.81 9.82
C ARG A 112 -13.91 11.44 8.53
N GLU A 113 -13.28 12.43 7.88
CA GLU A 113 -12.44 12.20 6.71
C GLU A 113 -11.14 11.57 7.16
N ARG A 114 -10.87 10.38 6.66
CA ARG A 114 -9.71 9.60 7.05
C ARG A 114 -9.23 8.68 5.95
N VAL A 115 -7.97 8.32 5.96
CA VAL A 115 -7.36 7.32 5.08
C VAL A 115 -6.89 6.11 5.89
N LEU A 116 -6.91 4.96 5.24
CA LEU A 116 -6.37 3.71 5.77
C LEU A 116 -5.03 3.42 5.11
N LEU A 117 -3.98 3.28 5.90
CA LEU A 117 -2.67 2.81 5.46
C LEU A 117 -2.46 1.42 6.03
N LEU A 118 -1.98 0.48 5.23
CA LEU A 118 -1.79 -0.87 5.73
C LEU A 118 -0.55 -1.55 5.17
N ALA A 119 -0.05 -2.55 5.89
CA ALA A 119 1.02 -3.47 5.51
C ALA A 119 0.87 -4.75 6.32
N HIS A 120 1.28 -5.90 5.77
CA HIS A 120 1.40 -7.12 6.57
C HIS A 120 2.70 -7.13 7.37
N TRP A 121 2.71 -7.83 8.50
CA TRP A 121 3.86 -7.85 9.40
C TRP A 121 4.43 -9.25 9.66
N ASP A 122 3.70 -10.30 9.27
CA ASP A 122 4.15 -11.68 9.32
C ASP A 122 5.17 -12.00 8.20
N THR A 123 5.67 -13.20 8.18
CA THR A 123 6.55 -13.70 7.11
C THR A 123 6.21 -15.13 6.75
N ARG A 124 6.54 -15.49 5.51
CA ARG A 124 6.35 -16.81 4.95
C ARG A 124 7.09 -17.89 5.74
N PRO A 125 6.41 -19.02 6.09
CA PRO A 125 7.03 -20.11 6.86
C PRO A 125 8.04 -20.92 6.06
N THR A 126 8.04 -20.80 4.73
CA THR A 126 8.89 -21.59 3.83
C THR A 126 9.47 -20.73 2.70
N ALA A 127 10.76 -20.78 2.47
CA ALA A 127 11.43 -20.12 1.35
C ALA A 127 11.23 -20.93 0.06
N ASP A 128 9.97 -21.09 -0.36
CA ASP A 128 9.53 -22.04 -1.39
C ASP A 128 10.05 -21.69 -2.80
N GLN A 129 10.47 -20.45 -3.04
CA GLN A 129 11.10 -20.00 -4.26
C GLN A 129 12.64 -20.04 -4.21
N ASP A 130 13.24 -20.48 -3.08
CA ASP A 130 14.70 -20.52 -2.97
C ASP A 130 15.29 -21.48 -4.02
N PRO A 131 16.30 -21.03 -4.79
CA PRO A 131 16.92 -21.85 -5.83
C PRO A 131 17.63 -23.09 -5.26
N ASN A 132 18.07 -23.03 -3.99
CA ASN A 132 18.61 -24.18 -3.29
C ASN A 132 17.49 -24.98 -2.59
N PRO A 133 17.17 -26.20 -3.03
CA PRO A 133 16.10 -27.01 -2.42
C PRO A 133 16.28 -27.26 -0.90
N ALA A 134 17.51 -27.25 -0.39
CA ALA A 134 17.80 -27.42 1.04
C ALA A 134 17.29 -26.25 1.90
N ASN A 135 17.05 -25.10 1.30
CA ASN A 135 16.53 -23.91 1.99
C ASN A 135 15.00 -23.84 2.02
N ARG A 136 14.31 -24.55 1.14
CA ARG A 136 12.89 -24.37 0.87
C ARG A 136 11.96 -24.66 2.06
N GLN A 137 12.45 -25.39 3.06
CA GLN A 137 11.70 -25.63 4.30
C GLN A 137 12.07 -24.66 5.43
N ARG A 138 12.89 -23.67 5.16
CA ARG A 138 13.29 -22.66 6.12
C ARG A 138 12.40 -21.43 5.97
N PRO A 139 12.08 -20.72 7.08
CA PRO A 139 11.28 -19.51 7.00
C PRO A 139 12.04 -18.37 6.30
N VAL A 140 11.30 -17.53 5.61
CA VAL A 140 11.82 -16.32 4.95
C VAL A 140 12.18 -15.26 6.00
N PRO A 141 13.34 -14.58 5.89
CA PRO A 141 13.69 -13.49 6.81
C PRO A 141 12.74 -12.29 6.73
N GLY A 142 12.20 -11.98 5.55
CA GLY A 142 11.14 -11.02 5.34
C GLY A 142 11.56 -9.56 5.53
N ALA A 143 12.69 -9.14 4.98
CA ALA A 143 13.13 -7.75 5.09
C ALA A 143 12.33 -6.81 4.17
N ASN A 144 12.08 -7.23 2.93
CA ASN A 144 11.23 -6.51 2.01
C ASN A 144 9.77 -6.95 2.17
N ASP A 145 9.58 -8.25 2.20
CA ASP A 145 8.29 -8.93 2.27
C ASP A 145 7.86 -9.05 3.74
N GLY A 146 7.04 -8.06 4.13
CA GLY A 146 6.49 -7.74 5.43
C GLY A 146 7.18 -6.59 6.16
N ALA A 147 8.51 -6.55 6.34
CA ALA A 147 9.11 -5.54 7.19
C ALA A 147 9.23 -4.15 6.52
N SER A 148 9.32 -4.06 5.19
CA SER A 148 9.50 -2.78 4.49
C SER A 148 8.28 -1.88 4.64
N GLY A 149 7.08 -2.39 4.34
CA GLY A 149 5.83 -1.66 4.47
C GLY A 149 5.57 -1.23 5.91
N VAL A 150 5.77 -2.14 6.88
CA VAL A 150 5.65 -1.83 8.30
C VAL A 150 6.63 -0.73 8.72
N ALA A 151 7.89 -0.78 8.28
CA ALA A 151 8.90 0.24 8.63
C ALA A 151 8.49 1.63 8.13
N VAL A 152 7.95 1.74 6.91
CA VAL A 152 7.41 3.00 6.38
C VAL A 152 6.25 3.49 7.25
N LEU A 153 5.30 2.62 7.61
CA LEU A 153 4.13 2.99 8.41
C LEU A 153 4.51 3.42 9.84
N LEU A 154 5.49 2.76 10.47
CA LEU A 154 5.98 3.14 11.79
C LEU A 154 6.70 4.50 11.76
N GLU A 155 7.48 4.78 10.71
CA GLU A 155 8.08 6.10 10.53
C GLU A 155 7.01 7.19 10.30
N LEU A 156 5.98 6.90 9.51
CA LEU A 156 4.83 7.80 9.34
C LEU A 156 4.11 8.06 10.68
N ALA A 157 3.97 7.04 11.54
CA ALA A 157 3.40 7.21 12.88
C ALA A 157 4.20 8.22 13.72
N GLU A 158 5.53 8.23 13.59
CA GLU A 158 6.39 9.24 14.24
C GLU A 158 6.15 10.64 13.65
N LEU A 159 5.96 10.76 12.33
CA LEU A 159 5.62 12.04 11.71
C LEU A 159 4.27 12.57 12.22
N PHE A 160 3.24 11.71 12.26
CA PHE A 160 1.89 12.08 12.72
C PHE A 160 1.87 12.50 14.19
N ARG A 161 2.70 11.89 15.04
CA ARG A 161 2.88 12.30 16.42
C ARG A 161 3.53 13.69 16.54
N ARG A 162 4.54 13.99 15.70
CA ARG A 162 5.25 15.29 15.72
C ARG A 162 4.37 16.42 15.20
N GLN A 163 3.64 16.17 14.14
CA GLN A 163 2.74 17.12 13.53
C GLN A 163 1.48 16.37 13.06
N PRO A 164 0.37 16.50 13.79
CA PRO A 164 -0.88 15.84 13.40
C PRO A 164 -1.32 16.20 11.98
N PRO A 165 -1.70 15.22 11.16
CA PRO A 165 -2.17 15.48 9.79
C PRO A 165 -3.52 16.21 9.80
N PRO A 166 -3.91 16.87 8.68
CA PRO A 166 -5.19 17.61 8.60
C PRO A 166 -6.43 16.71 8.61
N ILE A 167 -6.27 15.42 8.34
CA ILE A 167 -7.32 14.38 8.33
C ILE A 167 -7.03 13.28 9.34
N GLY A 168 -7.99 12.41 9.59
CA GLY A 168 -7.76 11.17 10.33
C GLY A 168 -6.90 10.20 9.53
N VAL A 169 -6.03 9.46 10.22
CA VAL A 169 -5.25 8.38 9.61
C VAL A 169 -5.38 7.14 10.46
N ASP A 170 -5.63 6.01 9.82
CA ASP A 170 -5.59 4.70 10.46
C ASP A 170 -4.43 3.89 9.85
N ILE A 171 -3.65 3.23 10.71
CA ILE A 171 -2.64 2.27 10.32
C ILE A 171 -3.13 0.88 10.73
N LEU A 172 -3.23 -0.02 9.77
CA LEU A 172 -3.58 -1.41 9.97
C LEU A 172 -2.38 -2.29 9.63
N LEU A 173 -1.82 -2.96 10.63
CA LEU A 173 -0.80 -3.98 10.44
C LEU A 173 -1.49 -5.33 10.45
N THR A 174 -1.55 -6.00 9.31
CA THR A 174 -2.25 -7.27 9.09
C THR A 174 -1.36 -8.45 9.39
N ASP A 175 -1.94 -9.53 9.91
CA ASP A 175 -1.25 -10.76 10.30
C ASP A 175 -1.71 -11.95 9.45
N GLY A 176 -0.78 -12.81 9.08
CA GLY A 176 -1.08 -14.01 8.30
C GLY A 176 -1.46 -13.70 6.85
N GLU A 177 -0.85 -12.68 6.27
CA GLU A 177 -0.97 -12.41 4.85
C GLU A 177 -0.28 -13.50 4.05
N ASP A 178 0.99 -13.81 4.40
CA ASP A 178 1.91 -14.63 3.63
C ASP A 178 2.13 -16.05 4.20
N TYR A 179 1.14 -16.60 4.91
CA TYR A 179 1.31 -17.94 5.48
C TYR A 179 1.39 -19.01 4.40
N GLY A 180 0.46 -19.04 3.46
CA GLY A 180 0.42 -19.96 2.33
C GLY A 180 0.46 -21.47 2.68
N PRO A 181 0.80 -22.37 1.74
CA PRO A 181 1.06 -22.06 0.31
C PRO A 181 -0.21 -21.80 -0.52
N GLY A 182 -1.40 -22.20 -0.05
CA GLY A 182 -2.67 -21.96 -0.74
C GLY A 182 -3.29 -20.63 -0.32
N THR A 183 -4.04 -20.01 -1.25
CA THR A 183 -4.70 -18.73 -0.98
C THR A 183 -5.75 -18.79 0.12
N GLU A 184 -6.24 -19.97 0.49
CA GLU A 184 -7.12 -20.18 1.65
C GLU A 184 -6.44 -19.83 2.96
N ASP A 185 -5.11 -19.98 3.04
CA ASP A 185 -4.27 -19.70 4.18
C ASP A 185 -3.46 -18.40 4.04
N MET A 186 -3.89 -17.48 3.15
CA MET A 186 -3.29 -16.17 2.91
C MET A 186 -4.29 -15.02 3.13
N PHE A 187 -3.79 -13.80 3.29
CA PHE A 187 -4.58 -12.57 3.47
C PHE A 187 -5.50 -12.61 4.70
N LEU A 188 -5.13 -13.41 5.73
CA LEU A 188 -6.01 -13.76 6.85
C LEU A 188 -6.40 -12.53 7.68
N GLY A 189 -5.45 -11.65 7.96
CA GLY A 189 -5.66 -10.43 8.70
C GLY A 189 -6.59 -9.45 7.99
N ALA A 190 -6.36 -9.20 6.70
CA ALA A 190 -7.21 -8.31 5.91
C ALA A 190 -8.62 -8.87 5.75
N ARG A 191 -8.77 -10.18 5.53
CA ARG A 191 -10.08 -10.86 5.50
C ARG A 191 -10.81 -10.70 6.83
N TYR A 192 -10.11 -10.90 7.95
CA TYR A 192 -10.70 -10.73 9.28
C TYR A 192 -11.12 -9.28 9.52
N PHE A 193 -10.26 -8.31 9.21
CA PHE A 193 -10.58 -6.89 9.34
C PHE A 193 -11.78 -6.51 8.48
N ALA A 194 -11.80 -6.92 7.21
CA ALA A 194 -12.90 -6.64 6.27
C ALA A 194 -14.25 -7.20 6.75
N ALA A 195 -14.24 -8.38 7.40
CA ALA A 195 -15.44 -9.00 7.96
C ALA A 195 -15.88 -8.39 9.31
N ASN A 196 -15.00 -7.65 10.00
CA ASN A 196 -15.21 -7.12 11.35
C ASN A 196 -14.92 -5.61 11.43
N LEU A 197 -15.34 -4.85 10.43
CA LEU A 197 -15.14 -3.40 10.41
C LEU A 197 -15.78 -2.72 11.63
N PRO A 198 -15.13 -1.69 12.21
CA PRO A 198 -15.76 -0.89 13.25
C PRO A 198 -17.08 -0.28 12.75
N ALA A 199 -18.07 -0.16 13.62
CA ALA A 199 -19.38 0.39 13.26
C ALA A 199 -19.24 1.77 12.60
N GLY A 200 -19.77 1.90 11.37
CA GLY A 200 -19.70 3.14 10.60
C GLY A 200 -18.31 3.49 10.06
N TYR A 201 -17.39 2.55 10.05
CA TYR A 201 -16.05 2.76 9.49
C TYR A 201 -16.10 2.86 7.96
N ALA A 202 -15.76 4.03 7.45
CA ALA A 202 -15.76 4.31 6.01
C ALA A 202 -14.62 5.29 5.69
N PRO A 203 -13.38 4.82 5.52
CA PRO A 203 -12.28 5.67 5.10
C PRO A 203 -12.50 6.14 3.66
N LEU A 204 -11.91 7.28 3.30
CA LEU A 204 -11.93 7.80 1.93
C LEU A 204 -11.37 6.78 0.95
N TYR A 205 -10.28 6.12 1.34
CA TYR A 205 -9.63 5.02 0.61
C TYR A 205 -8.56 4.35 1.49
N GLY A 206 -7.99 3.26 0.97
CA GLY A 206 -6.84 2.55 1.55
C GLY A 206 -5.62 2.58 0.64
N VAL A 207 -4.43 2.49 1.24
CA VAL A 207 -3.13 2.29 0.55
C VAL A 207 -2.38 1.18 1.27
N LEU A 208 -2.20 0.05 0.58
CA LEU A 208 -1.35 -1.05 1.01
C LEU A 208 0.09 -0.77 0.58
N LEU A 209 1.03 -1.05 1.47
CA LEU A 209 2.46 -1.00 1.21
C LEU A 209 3.02 -2.42 1.37
N ASP A 210 3.33 -3.05 0.27
CA ASP A 210 3.94 -4.37 0.25
C ASP A 210 5.18 -4.37 -0.64
N MET A 211 6.26 -5.02 -0.17
CA MET A 211 7.55 -5.12 -0.88
C MET A 211 8.08 -3.76 -1.37
N VAL A 212 8.06 -2.74 -0.48
CA VAL A 212 8.41 -1.34 -0.81
C VAL A 212 9.87 -0.97 -0.46
N GLY A 213 10.76 -1.94 -0.38
CA GLY A 213 12.13 -1.74 0.06
C GLY A 213 13.23 -2.15 -0.92
N ASP A 214 12.95 -2.63 -2.14
CA ASP A 214 13.99 -3.04 -3.09
C ASP A 214 15.04 -1.93 -3.33
N ARG A 215 16.26 -2.33 -3.58
CA ARG A 215 17.38 -1.41 -3.91
C ARG A 215 17.26 -0.77 -5.29
N ASP A 216 16.57 -1.41 -6.22
CA ASP A 216 16.30 -0.92 -7.58
C ASP A 216 14.77 -0.85 -7.81
N PRO A 217 14.09 0.09 -7.12
CA PRO A 217 12.64 0.07 -6.99
C PRO A 217 11.93 0.47 -8.27
N ARG A 218 10.84 -0.24 -8.56
CA ARG A 218 9.91 0.15 -9.60
C ARG A 218 8.48 -0.22 -9.22
N PHE A 219 7.64 0.78 -9.00
CA PHE A 219 6.24 0.64 -8.64
C PHE A 219 5.33 0.95 -9.83
N PRO A 220 5.12 0.03 -10.79
CA PRO A 220 4.07 0.19 -11.80
C PRO A 220 2.71 0.16 -11.11
N VAL A 221 1.67 0.63 -11.78
CA VAL A 221 0.30 0.52 -11.27
C VAL A 221 -0.08 -0.95 -11.18
N GLU A 222 -0.35 -1.47 -9.98
CA GLU A 222 -0.81 -2.84 -9.79
C GLU A 222 -2.18 -3.05 -10.48
N GLY A 223 -2.34 -4.18 -11.18
CA GLY A 223 -3.44 -4.40 -12.10
C GLY A 223 -4.83 -4.42 -11.48
N ASN A 224 -4.99 -5.04 -10.29
CA ASN A 224 -6.28 -5.04 -9.57
C ASN A 224 -6.58 -3.64 -9.00
N SER A 225 -5.58 -2.91 -8.52
CA SER A 225 -5.69 -1.53 -8.07
C SER A 225 -6.20 -0.61 -9.18
N ALA A 226 -5.68 -0.80 -10.41
CA ALA A 226 -6.13 -0.05 -11.58
C ALA A 226 -7.62 -0.28 -11.90
N GLN A 227 -8.15 -1.47 -11.61
CA GLN A 227 -9.55 -1.82 -11.86
C GLN A 227 -10.47 -1.43 -10.72
N LEU A 228 -10.06 -1.69 -9.47
CA LEU A 228 -10.91 -1.58 -8.29
C LEU A 228 -10.94 -0.17 -7.68
N ALA A 229 -9.83 0.58 -7.78
CA ALA A 229 -9.68 1.90 -7.19
C ALA A 229 -8.88 2.88 -8.09
N PRO A 230 -9.26 3.06 -9.38
CA PRO A 230 -8.49 3.84 -10.35
C PRO A 230 -8.31 5.30 -9.95
N GLU A 231 -9.24 5.89 -9.19
CA GLU A 231 -9.11 7.27 -8.70
C GLU A 231 -8.06 7.40 -7.59
N VAL A 232 -7.90 6.36 -6.75
CA VAL A 232 -6.84 6.33 -5.73
C VAL A 232 -5.47 6.17 -6.41
N VAL A 233 -5.38 5.27 -7.41
CA VAL A 233 -4.18 5.14 -8.26
C VAL A 233 -3.78 6.50 -8.84
N ARG A 234 -4.69 7.17 -9.54
CA ARG A 234 -4.38 8.48 -10.15
C ARG A 234 -3.87 9.48 -9.13
N ARG A 235 -4.48 9.51 -7.94
CA ARG A 235 -4.09 10.44 -6.86
C ARG A 235 -2.66 10.16 -6.38
N VAL A 236 -2.33 8.91 -6.09
CA VAL A 236 -1.02 8.52 -5.55
C VAL A 236 0.10 8.71 -6.59
N TRP A 237 -0.12 8.26 -7.84
CA TRP A 237 0.87 8.43 -8.91
C TRP A 237 1.06 9.90 -9.33
N ALA A 238 0.02 10.73 -9.22
CA ALA A 238 0.16 12.18 -9.42
C ALA A 238 1.04 12.80 -8.34
N VAL A 239 0.86 12.43 -7.07
CA VAL A 239 1.72 12.89 -5.96
C VAL A 239 3.17 12.45 -6.19
N ALA A 240 3.39 11.19 -6.56
CA ALA A 240 4.73 10.69 -6.87
C ALA A 240 5.40 11.48 -8.01
N ALA A 241 4.66 11.76 -9.09
CA ALA A 241 5.15 12.56 -10.22
C ALA A 241 5.48 14.01 -9.82
N GLU A 242 4.65 14.65 -9.00
CA GLU A 242 4.90 16.01 -8.49
C GLU A 242 6.12 16.09 -7.57
N LEU A 243 6.47 14.98 -6.90
CA LEU A 243 7.69 14.84 -6.11
C LEU A 243 8.93 14.49 -6.94
N GLY A 244 8.77 14.22 -8.24
CA GLY A 244 9.86 13.91 -9.17
C GLY A 244 10.18 12.40 -9.27
N TYR A 245 9.28 11.52 -8.83
CA TYR A 245 9.49 10.07 -8.79
C TYR A 245 8.82 9.30 -9.94
N SER A 246 8.54 9.95 -11.07
CA SER A 246 7.85 9.32 -12.22
C SER A 246 8.58 8.09 -12.78
N ASP A 247 9.91 8.04 -12.70
CA ASP A 247 10.70 6.90 -13.17
C ASP A 247 10.54 5.67 -12.26
N ILE A 248 10.34 5.92 -10.94
CA ILE A 248 10.14 4.88 -9.93
C ILE A 248 8.66 4.48 -9.84
N PHE A 249 7.74 5.44 -10.06
CA PHE A 249 6.29 5.24 -10.12
C PHE A 249 5.77 5.44 -11.56
N PRO A 250 6.13 4.54 -12.50
CA PRO A 250 5.67 4.68 -13.88
C PRO A 250 4.14 4.51 -13.96
N ASN A 251 3.47 5.40 -14.71
CA ASN A 251 2.02 5.32 -14.92
C ASN A 251 1.69 4.28 -16.00
N THR A 252 2.14 3.06 -15.79
CA THR A 252 1.86 1.89 -16.64
C THR A 252 1.34 0.76 -15.78
N VAL A 253 0.33 0.02 -16.27
CA VAL A 253 -0.18 -1.14 -15.55
C VAL A 253 0.85 -2.26 -15.59
N GLY A 254 1.17 -2.80 -14.43
CA GLY A 254 2.07 -3.92 -14.20
C GLY A 254 1.31 -5.23 -13.95
N ASP A 255 1.87 -6.05 -13.05
CA ASP A 255 1.31 -7.35 -12.69
C ASP A 255 -0.04 -7.21 -11.95
N TYR A 256 -0.84 -8.27 -11.99
CA TYR A 256 -2.06 -8.43 -11.19
C TYR A 256 -1.71 -9.28 -9.96
N VAL A 257 -1.63 -8.65 -8.82
CA VAL A 257 -1.24 -9.30 -7.57
C VAL A 257 -2.47 -9.46 -6.67
N THR A 258 -2.74 -10.68 -6.20
CA THR A 258 -3.74 -10.89 -5.15
C THR A 258 -3.07 -10.65 -3.80
N ASP A 259 -3.63 -9.74 -3.01
CA ASP A 259 -3.02 -9.27 -1.78
C ASP A 259 -4.09 -8.67 -0.83
N ASP A 260 -3.70 -8.18 0.34
CA ASP A 260 -4.55 -7.64 1.40
C ASP A 260 -5.51 -6.53 0.94
N HIS A 261 -5.22 -5.82 -0.15
CA HIS A 261 -6.14 -4.83 -0.73
C HIS A 261 -7.41 -5.47 -1.33
N ILE A 262 -7.37 -6.73 -1.74
CA ILE A 262 -8.53 -7.41 -2.36
C ILE A 262 -9.69 -7.60 -1.37
N PRO A 263 -9.51 -8.20 -0.18
CA PRO A 263 -10.58 -8.29 0.82
C PRO A 263 -11.17 -6.94 1.21
N LEU A 264 -10.35 -5.89 1.28
CA LEU A 264 -10.82 -4.54 1.62
C LEU A 264 -11.68 -3.95 0.50
N ASN A 265 -11.29 -4.11 -0.77
CA ASN A 265 -12.12 -3.69 -1.91
C ASN A 265 -13.46 -4.45 -1.94
N GLN A 266 -13.47 -5.75 -1.63
CA GLN A 266 -14.68 -6.55 -1.53
C GLN A 266 -15.61 -6.05 -0.41
N ALA A 267 -15.05 -5.50 0.66
CA ALA A 267 -15.79 -4.87 1.76
C ALA A 267 -16.19 -3.42 1.47
N GLY A 268 -15.90 -2.89 0.28
CA GLY A 268 -16.26 -1.53 -0.14
C GLY A 268 -15.26 -0.45 0.23
N ILE A 269 -14.08 -0.79 0.77
CA ILE A 269 -12.98 0.12 1.03
C ILE A 269 -12.05 0.13 -0.18
N ARG A 270 -12.11 1.19 -0.98
CA ARG A 270 -11.30 1.34 -2.20
C ARG A 270 -9.82 1.45 -1.85
N THR A 271 -9.11 0.36 -2.02
CA THR A 271 -7.73 0.19 -1.58
C THR A 271 -6.84 -0.17 -2.76
N ILE A 272 -5.69 0.49 -2.86
CA ILE A 272 -4.65 0.18 -3.84
C ILE A 272 -3.47 -0.50 -3.16
N ASN A 273 -2.64 -1.17 -3.96
CA ASN A 273 -1.36 -1.71 -3.55
C ASN A 273 -0.22 -0.92 -4.21
N ILE A 274 0.71 -0.40 -3.42
CA ILE A 274 2.03 0.05 -3.87
C ILE A 274 2.97 -1.12 -3.64
N ILE A 275 3.38 -1.76 -4.73
CA ILE A 275 4.21 -2.97 -4.68
C ILE A 275 5.25 -2.98 -5.79
N ASP A 276 6.47 -3.39 -5.46
CA ASP A 276 7.46 -3.84 -6.44
C ASP A 276 7.53 -5.36 -6.42
N PHE A 277 6.79 -5.99 -7.32
CA PHE A 277 6.69 -7.45 -7.39
C PHE A 277 7.92 -8.08 -8.06
N GLN A 278 8.89 -7.29 -8.54
CA GLN A 278 10.11 -7.77 -9.21
C GLN A 278 11.34 -7.64 -8.30
N TYR A 279 11.26 -8.17 -7.09
CA TYR A 279 12.26 -8.04 -6.04
C TYR A 279 13.60 -8.65 -6.41
N GLY A 280 14.60 -7.77 -6.59
CA GLY A 280 15.95 -8.10 -7.02
C GLY A 280 16.05 -8.61 -8.47
N PRO A 281 17.25 -8.95 -8.94
CA PRO A 281 17.47 -9.36 -10.33
C PRO A 281 16.64 -10.60 -10.71
N ALA A 282 15.71 -10.43 -11.65
CA ALA A 282 14.80 -11.48 -12.12
C ALA A 282 13.96 -12.11 -10.98
N ASN A 283 13.50 -11.28 -10.04
CA ASN A 283 12.66 -11.65 -8.89
C ASN A 283 13.28 -12.73 -7.98
N ARG A 284 14.62 -12.80 -7.90
CA ARG A 284 15.31 -13.91 -7.21
C ARG A 284 15.34 -13.81 -5.71
N TYR A 285 14.90 -12.69 -5.12
CA TYR A 285 14.90 -12.53 -3.68
C TYR A 285 13.51 -12.83 -3.05
N TRP A 286 12.46 -12.76 -3.85
CA TRP A 286 11.09 -13.03 -3.41
C TRP A 286 10.92 -14.48 -2.94
N HIS A 287 10.38 -14.67 -1.74
CA HIS A 287 10.18 -15.95 -1.07
C HIS A 287 11.46 -16.81 -0.95
N THR A 288 12.61 -16.17 -0.74
CA THR A 288 13.89 -16.86 -0.57
C THR A 288 14.62 -16.40 0.69
N LEU A 289 15.69 -17.09 1.06
CA LEU A 289 16.56 -16.65 2.16
C LEU A 289 17.38 -15.39 1.82
N GLN A 290 17.23 -14.83 0.61
CA GLN A 290 17.85 -13.58 0.20
C GLN A 290 17.00 -12.35 0.52
N ASP A 291 15.81 -12.54 1.09
CA ASP A 291 14.99 -11.42 1.58
C ASP A 291 15.55 -10.90 2.92
N VAL A 292 16.65 -10.19 2.82
CA VAL A 292 17.46 -9.68 3.95
C VAL A 292 17.68 -8.17 3.82
N PRO A 293 18.01 -7.46 4.91
CA PRO A 293 18.18 -5.99 4.89
C PRO A 293 19.23 -5.51 3.87
N GLU A 294 20.27 -6.30 3.61
CA GLU A 294 21.30 -5.99 2.64
C GLU A 294 20.79 -5.86 1.21
N ASN A 295 19.64 -6.44 0.90
CA ASN A 295 18.96 -6.37 -0.40
C ASN A 295 17.85 -5.30 -0.43
N THR A 296 17.70 -4.52 0.63
CA THR A 296 16.75 -3.40 0.73
C THR A 296 17.49 -2.05 0.79
N SER A 297 16.74 -0.95 0.71
CA SER A 297 17.28 0.40 0.62
C SER A 297 16.52 1.40 1.50
N ALA A 298 17.25 2.12 2.34
CA ALA A 298 16.72 3.25 3.10
C ALA A 298 16.14 4.35 2.18
N GLU A 299 16.74 4.54 1.02
CA GLU A 299 16.29 5.53 0.04
C GLU A 299 14.94 5.16 -0.57
N THR A 300 14.72 3.87 -0.87
CA THR A 300 13.43 3.39 -1.37
C THR A 300 12.32 3.56 -0.34
N LEU A 301 12.59 3.20 0.93
CA LEU A 301 11.64 3.45 2.03
C LEU A 301 11.32 4.96 2.15
N ARG A 302 12.32 5.83 1.97
CA ARG A 302 12.12 7.29 1.98
C ARG A 302 11.22 7.74 0.84
N ILE A 303 11.45 7.29 -0.38
CA ILE A 303 10.67 7.67 -1.56
C ILE A 303 9.19 7.31 -1.36
N VAL A 304 8.91 6.06 -0.97
CA VAL A 304 7.53 5.61 -0.69
C VAL A 304 6.92 6.38 0.49
N GLY A 305 7.68 6.53 1.58
CA GLY A 305 7.23 7.28 2.75
C GLY A 305 6.93 8.75 2.47
N GLU A 306 7.71 9.41 1.60
CA GLU A 306 7.44 10.79 1.19
C GLU A 306 6.18 10.91 0.34
N VAL A 307 5.94 9.96 -0.58
CA VAL A 307 4.70 9.94 -1.38
C VAL A 307 3.49 9.80 -0.48
N VAL A 308 3.51 8.84 0.46
CA VAL A 308 2.39 8.61 1.38
C VAL A 308 2.22 9.77 2.38
N ALA A 309 3.32 10.31 2.92
CA ALA A 309 3.26 11.49 3.79
C ALA A 309 2.65 12.70 3.06
N GLU A 310 3.12 12.99 1.86
CA GLU A 310 2.60 14.10 1.05
C GLU A 310 1.10 13.92 0.77
N LEU A 311 0.67 12.71 0.42
CA LEU A 311 -0.73 12.36 0.21
C LEU A 311 -1.58 12.69 1.45
N VAL A 312 -1.15 12.22 2.62
CA VAL A 312 -1.87 12.42 3.89
C VAL A 312 -1.92 13.88 4.30
N TYR A 313 -0.79 14.59 4.24
CA TYR A 313 -0.72 16.00 4.65
C TYR A 313 -1.39 16.97 3.68
N ARG A 314 -1.72 16.54 2.47
CA ARG A 314 -2.60 17.27 1.53
C ARG A 314 -4.08 17.08 1.82
N GLY A 315 -4.44 16.26 2.78
CA GLY A 315 -5.83 16.00 3.14
C GLY A 315 -6.42 14.71 2.53
N GLY A 316 -5.55 13.83 2.07
CA GLY A 316 -5.94 12.53 1.54
C GLY A 316 -6.29 12.51 0.06
#